data_fc3bcb8cebdc43dab0a32037304609af
#
_entry.id   fc3bcb8cebdc43dab0a32037304609af
#
_cell.length_a   1.000
_cell.length_b   1.000
_cell.length_c   1.000
_cell.angle_alpha   90.00
_cell.angle_beta   90.00
_cell.angle_gamma   90.00
#
_symmetry.space_group_name_H-M   'P 1'
#
loop_
_entity.id
_entity.type
_entity.pdbx_description
1 polymer ?
#
loop_
_entity_poly.entity_id
_entity_poly.type
_entity_poly.pdbx_seq_one_letter_code
_entity_poly.pdbx_strand_id
1 'polypeptide(L)'
;MIVESAAAFRSAWDPARYPPLAPATANGVLLVEPEDFRLSSETAGDNVYMNLARQADARRAQEQHRALAHAIRAHARLPLRVFPGDPRTPDAEFPNNVFGFVPGKLVVGAMRHAERRLESHRADILEALRAEGRAIERLDADPAVVSELTGPVVIDRARGIGYHGLTERLNVAGAKATHAAFGLRLSLLFRLAPGEYHTNVVMAVLAGRALVLHRDSIVDEGVADAIAEVYAPHVIWLDDEEKAAFVGNCIALTPDQVWMSATAERALSHGNRQRLRDAGFALHTVEIDEIEKAGGSLRCCIAELY
;
A
#
# COMPACT_ATOMS: atom_id res chain seq x y z
N MET A 1 -4.63 7.82 -19.08
CA MET A 1 -5.94 8.51 -18.95
C MET A 1 -6.29 8.62 -17.48
N ILE A 2 -6.80 9.77 -17.04
CA ILE A 2 -7.27 9.99 -15.67
C ILE A 2 -8.75 10.34 -15.71
N VAL A 3 -9.56 9.72 -14.86
CA VAL A 3 -11.00 9.92 -14.72
C VAL A 3 -11.39 10.14 -13.26
N GLU A 4 -12.49 10.84 -12.99
CA GLU A 4 -12.86 11.31 -11.64
C GLU A 4 -14.31 10.92 -11.26
N SER A 5 -14.91 9.96 -11.97
CA SER A 5 -16.24 9.45 -11.62
C SER A 5 -16.43 8.00 -12.03
N ALA A 6 -17.35 7.31 -11.36
CA ALA A 6 -17.74 5.95 -11.68
C ALA A 6 -18.21 5.79 -13.15
N ALA A 7 -19.01 6.73 -13.64
CA ALA A 7 -19.51 6.71 -15.01
C ALA A 7 -18.38 6.85 -16.04
N ALA A 8 -17.45 7.79 -15.81
CA ALA A 8 -16.30 7.99 -16.68
C ALA A 8 -15.36 6.76 -16.64
N PHE A 9 -15.19 6.14 -15.46
CA PHE A 9 -14.36 4.93 -15.32
C PHE A 9 -14.98 3.75 -16.07
N ARG A 10 -16.29 3.48 -15.92
CA ARG A 10 -17.00 2.43 -16.69
C ARG A 10 -16.92 2.65 -18.19
N SER A 11 -17.02 3.91 -18.64
CA SER A 11 -16.88 4.25 -20.06
C SER A 11 -15.45 4.05 -20.59
N ALA A 12 -14.43 4.27 -19.74
CA ALA A 12 -13.03 4.08 -20.11
C ALA A 12 -12.59 2.63 -20.02
N TRP A 13 -13.12 1.89 -19.05
CA TRP A 13 -12.77 0.51 -18.76
C TRP A 13 -13.31 -0.44 -19.85
N ASP A 14 -12.41 -1.24 -20.40
CA ASP A 14 -12.70 -2.33 -21.32
C ASP A 14 -11.60 -3.38 -21.17
N PRO A 15 -11.92 -4.64 -20.84
CA PRO A 15 -10.92 -5.69 -20.69
C PRO A 15 -10.05 -5.90 -21.95
N ALA A 16 -10.58 -5.64 -23.13
CA ALA A 16 -9.82 -5.73 -24.36
C ALA A 16 -8.81 -4.58 -24.51
N ARG A 17 -9.10 -3.42 -23.95
CA ARG A 17 -8.18 -2.25 -23.94
C ARG A 17 -7.15 -2.31 -22.82
N TYR A 18 -7.46 -3.00 -21.71
CA TYR A 18 -6.59 -3.13 -20.53
C TYR A 18 -6.29 -4.60 -20.21
N PRO A 19 -5.73 -5.39 -21.15
CA PRO A 19 -5.29 -6.74 -20.83
C PRO A 19 -4.12 -6.69 -19.85
N PRO A 20 -3.89 -7.78 -19.08
CA PRO A 20 -2.71 -7.89 -18.23
C PRO A 20 -1.45 -7.99 -19.11
N LEU A 21 -0.59 -6.98 -19.04
CA LEU A 21 0.63 -6.87 -19.87
C LEU A 21 1.92 -6.90 -19.05
N ALA A 22 1.81 -6.85 -17.72
CA ALA A 22 2.95 -6.81 -16.82
C ALA A 22 2.79 -7.86 -15.70
N PRO A 23 3.87 -8.21 -14.98
CA PRO A 23 3.76 -9.01 -13.77
C PRO A 23 2.81 -8.36 -12.76
N ALA A 24 1.89 -9.17 -12.23
CA ALA A 24 0.89 -8.71 -11.26
C ALA A 24 1.48 -8.57 -9.85
N THR A 25 2.57 -9.25 -9.56
CA THR A 25 3.28 -9.26 -8.27
C THR A 25 4.74 -8.87 -8.43
N ALA A 26 5.33 -8.42 -7.34
CA ALA A 26 6.71 -7.96 -7.31
C ALA A 26 7.74 -9.09 -7.50
N ASN A 27 8.93 -8.71 -7.95
CA ASN A 27 10.10 -9.60 -8.08
C ASN A 27 10.96 -9.62 -6.82
N GLY A 28 10.71 -8.74 -5.87
CA GLY A 28 11.44 -8.62 -4.62
C GLY A 28 10.77 -7.62 -3.69
N VAL A 29 11.33 -7.45 -2.51
CA VAL A 29 10.77 -6.63 -1.44
C VAL A 29 11.86 -5.79 -0.80
N LEU A 30 11.54 -4.54 -0.47
CA LEU A 30 12.35 -3.66 0.37
C LEU A 30 11.60 -3.40 1.69
N LEU A 31 12.31 -3.57 2.79
CA LEU A 31 11.86 -3.26 4.15
C LEU A 31 12.83 -2.26 4.79
N VAL A 32 12.36 -1.50 5.77
CA VAL A 32 13.18 -0.65 6.63
C VAL A 32 12.90 -1.04 8.08
N GLU A 33 13.94 -1.28 8.88
CA GLU A 33 13.81 -1.69 10.28
C GLU A 33 13.23 -0.54 11.13
N PRO A 34 12.33 -0.82 12.09
CA PRO A 34 11.83 0.17 13.05
C PRO A 34 12.86 0.42 14.14
N GLU A 35 13.80 1.33 13.93
CA GLU A 35 14.77 1.73 14.95
C GLU A 35 14.17 2.77 15.89
N ASP A 36 14.26 2.53 17.21
CA ASP A 36 13.61 3.36 18.23
C ASP A 36 12.13 3.60 17.97
N PHE A 37 11.41 2.53 17.61
CA PHE A 37 9.98 2.56 17.29
C PHE A 37 9.18 3.35 18.32
N ARG A 38 8.49 4.37 17.86
CA ARG A 38 7.57 5.21 18.64
C ARG A 38 6.45 5.73 17.78
N LEU A 39 5.35 6.10 18.39
CA LEU A 39 4.23 6.71 17.68
C LEU A 39 4.54 8.17 17.37
N SER A 40 4.45 8.57 16.10
CA SER A 40 4.65 9.95 15.66
C SER A 40 3.44 10.80 16.01
N SER A 41 3.65 11.88 16.78
CA SER A 41 2.60 12.85 17.06
C SER A 41 2.20 13.66 15.83
N GLU A 42 3.10 13.79 14.86
CA GLU A 42 2.85 14.52 13.62
C GLU A 42 1.88 13.73 12.72
N THR A 43 2.14 12.44 12.51
CA THR A 43 1.33 11.59 11.63
C THR A 43 0.02 11.13 12.27
N ALA A 44 -0.07 11.12 13.61
CA ALA A 44 -1.30 10.83 14.33
C ALA A 44 -2.41 11.87 14.10
N GLY A 45 -2.05 13.09 13.66
CA GLY A 45 -3.00 14.17 13.45
C GLY A 45 -4.06 13.93 12.38
N ASP A 46 -3.75 13.06 11.40
CA ASP A 46 -4.65 12.70 10.29
C ASP A 46 -4.77 11.17 10.08
N ASN A 47 -4.39 10.37 11.09
CA ASN A 47 -4.47 8.91 11.06
C ASN A 47 -5.28 8.37 12.25
N VAL A 48 -6.56 8.11 12.02
CA VAL A 48 -7.50 7.64 13.07
C VAL A 48 -7.16 6.25 13.62
N TYR A 49 -6.33 5.49 12.94
CA TYR A 49 -5.89 4.17 13.38
C TYR A 49 -4.77 4.24 14.43
N MET A 50 -4.12 5.40 14.58
CA MET A 50 -3.07 5.64 15.56
C MET A 50 -3.67 6.19 16.86
N ASN A 51 -3.28 5.60 17.99
CA ASN A 51 -3.68 6.08 19.31
C ASN A 51 -2.45 6.35 20.17
N LEU A 52 -2.10 7.61 20.35
CA LEU A 52 -0.94 8.06 21.13
C LEU A 52 -0.99 7.69 22.63
N ALA A 53 -2.16 7.30 23.16
CA ALA A 53 -2.26 6.80 24.52
C ALA A 53 -1.69 5.37 24.69
N ARG A 54 -1.50 4.64 23.59
CA ARG A 54 -0.84 3.33 23.61
C ARG A 54 0.67 3.51 23.73
N GLN A 55 1.28 2.76 24.65
CA GLN A 55 2.73 2.69 24.71
C GLN A 55 3.27 1.80 23.58
N ALA A 56 4.33 2.26 22.93
CA ALA A 56 5.08 1.47 21.96
C ALA A 56 6.21 0.70 22.64
N ASP A 57 6.38 -0.57 22.25
CA ASP A 57 7.53 -1.40 22.63
C ASP A 57 8.46 -1.56 21.42
N ALA A 58 9.51 -0.74 21.38
CA ALA A 58 10.47 -0.73 20.27
C ALA A 58 11.16 -2.08 20.05
N ARG A 59 11.47 -2.82 21.12
CA ARG A 59 12.09 -4.14 20.99
C ARG A 59 11.14 -5.14 20.35
N ARG A 60 9.87 -5.14 20.78
CA ARG A 60 8.84 -6.02 20.23
C ARG A 60 8.57 -5.68 18.76
N ALA A 61 8.49 -4.39 18.40
CA ALA A 61 8.34 -3.97 17.01
C ALA A 61 9.49 -4.48 16.13
N GLN A 62 10.75 -4.39 16.60
CA GLN A 62 11.89 -4.94 15.89
C GLN A 62 11.83 -6.47 15.76
N GLU A 63 11.45 -7.18 16.82
CA GLU A 63 11.26 -8.64 16.78
C GLU A 63 10.21 -9.05 15.75
N GLN A 64 9.07 -8.35 15.70
CA GLN A 64 8.00 -8.57 14.74
C GLN A 64 8.42 -8.25 13.30
N HIS A 65 9.15 -7.16 13.09
CA HIS A 65 9.70 -6.82 11.77
C HIS A 65 10.69 -7.89 11.26
N ARG A 66 11.56 -8.40 12.15
CA ARG A 66 12.47 -9.52 11.80
C ARG A 66 11.70 -10.80 11.48
N ALA A 67 10.61 -11.07 12.19
CA ALA A 67 9.74 -12.21 11.92
C ALA A 67 9.07 -12.06 10.53
N LEU A 68 8.61 -10.85 10.16
CA LEU A 68 8.09 -10.56 8.82
C LEU A 68 9.16 -10.82 7.74
N ALA A 69 10.36 -10.28 7.92
CA ALA A 69 11.48 -10.49 6.99
C ALA A 69 11.84 -11.97 6.83
N HIS A 70 11.84 -12.73 7.94
CA HIS A 70 12.07 -14.17 7.93
C HIS A 70 10.97 -14.93 7.18
N ALA A 71 9.70 -14.62 7.47
CA ALA A 71 8.56 -15.25 6.84
C ALA A 71 8.54 -15.03 5.31
N ILE A 72 8.83 -13.81 4.85
CA ILE A 72 8.92 -13.49 3.41
C ILE A 72 10.00 -14.34 2.74
N ARG A 73 11.20 -14.45 3.33
CA ARG A 73 12.27 -15.29 2.78
C ARG A 73 11.89 -16.78 2.73
N ALA A 74 11.25 -17.28 3.79
CA ALA A 74 10.92 -18.71 3.93
C ALA A 74 9.77 -19.14 3.02
N HIS A 75 8.73 -18.32 2.89
CA HIS A 75 7.47 -18.71 2.26
C HIS A 75 7.23 -18.05 0.89
N ALA A 76 7.43 -16.74 0.75
CA ALA A 76 7.30 -16.06 -0.53
C ALA A 76 8.53 -16.28 -1.42
N ARG A 77 9.71 -16.57 -0.82
CA ARG A 77 11.00 -16.82 -1.51
C ARG A 77 11.41 -15.68 -2.44
N LEU A 78 10.99 -14.46 -2.10
CA LEU A 78 11.36 -13.26 -2.84
C LEU A 78 12.72 -12.74 -2.37
N PRO A 79 13.54 -12.17 -3.27
CA PRO A 79 14.67 -11.34 -2.91
C PRO A 79 14.24 -10.25 -1.95
N LEU A 80 14.94 -10.12 -0.84
CA LEU A 80 14.60 -9.19 0.24
C LEU A 80 15.78 -8.29 0.55
N ARG A 81 15.53 -6.98 0.51
CA ARG A 81 16.42 -5.94 0.99
C ARG A 81 15.88 -5.37 2.28
N VAL A 82 16.73 -5.33 3.29
CA VAL A 82 16.40 -4.71 4.58
C VAL A 82 17.42 -3.61 4.84
N PHE A 83 16.92 -2.39 5.01
CA PHE A 83 17.75 -1.25 5.41
C PHE A 83 17.60 -1.00 6.91
N PRO A 84 18.63 -0.50 7.59
CA PRO A 84 18.51 -0.10 8.98
C PRO A 84 17.53 1.05 9.14
N GLY A 85 16.92 1.19 10.30
CA GLY A 85 16.11 2.35 10.67
C GLY A 85 16.94 3.62 10.87
N ASP A 86 16.28 4.70 11.23
CA ASP A 86 16.86 5.96 11.67
C ASP A 86 15.97 6.49 12.81
N PRO A 87 16.51 6.75 14.00
CA PRO A 87 15.72 7.22 15.15
C PRO A 87 14.93 8.51 14.89
N ARG A 88 15.31 9.27 13.84
CA ARG A 88 14.60 10.49 13.45
C ARG A 88 13.34 10.25 12.61
N THR A 89 13.14 9.02 12.14
CA THR A 89 12.06 8.63 11.22
C THR A 89 11.21 7.53 11.82
N PRO A 90 10.27 7.87 12.73
CA PRO A 90 9.49 6.90 13.51
C PRO A 90 8.57 6.01 12.67
N ASP A 91 8.20 6.41 11.46
CA ASP A 91 7.32 5.68 10.55
C ASP A 91 8.09 5.00 9.39
N ALA A 92 9.43 4.90 9.49
CA ALA A 92 10.26 4.36 8.39
C ALA A 92 9.98 2.89 8.06
N GLU A 93 9.40 2.13 8.99
CA GLU A 93 8.94 0.76 8.77
C GLU A 93 7.79 0.65 7.74
N PHE A 94 7.26 1.78 7.27
CA PHE A 94 6.26 1.85 6.20
C PHE A 94 6.83 2.39 4.89
N PRO A 95 7.85 1.75 4.30
CA PRO A 95 8.58 2.28 3.14
C PRO A 95 7.76 2.36 1.86
N ASN A 96 6.63 1.66 1.75
CA ASN A 96 5.78 1.70 0.55
C ASN A 96 5.20 3.09 0.27
N ASN A 97 5.10 3.91 1.29
CA ASN A 97 4.58 5.28 1.16
C ASN A 97 5.63 6.23 0.58
N VAL A 98 6.90 5.88 0.72
CA VAL A 98 8.06 6.72 0.37
C VAL A 98 8.73 6.26 -0.92
N PHE A 99 8.83 4.95 -1.11
CA PHE A 99 9.57 4.31 -2.19
C PHE A 99 8.65 3.44 -3.05
N GLY A 100 8.42 3.86 -4.28
CA GLY A 100 7.67 3.11 -5.26
C GLY A 100 8.56 2.68 -6.43
N PHE A 101 8.33 1.50 -6.97
CA PHE A 101 9.18 0.95 -8.01
C PHE A 101 8.38 0.62 -9.28
N VAL A 102 9.02 0.90 -10.40
CA VAL A 102 8.68 0.38 -11.73
C VAL A 102 9.97 -0.16 -12.36
N PRO A 103 9.91 -0.98 -13.41
CA PRO A 103 11.11 -1.54 -14.03
C PRO A 103 12.18 -0.47 -14.31
N GLY A 104 13.38 -0.66 -13.76
CA GLY A 104 14.52 0.24 -13.93
C GLY A 104 14.47 1.58 -13.20
N LYS A 105 13.40 1.87 -12.43
CA LYS A 105 13.22 3.18 -11.78
C LYS A 105 12.70 3.07 -10.37
N LEU A 106 13.23 3.92 -9.49
CA LEU A 106 12.67 4.28 -8.18
C LEU A 106 11.91 5.59 -8.30
N VAL A 107 10.67 5.62 -7.82
CA VAL A 107 9.88 6.83 -7.61
C VAL A 107 9.90 7.16 -6.12
N VAL A 108 10.32 8.37 -5.76
CA VAL A 108 10.33 8.87 -4.39
C VAL A 108 9.13 9.78 -4.16
N GLY A 109 8.36 9.51 -3.11
CA GLY A 109 7.14 10.23 -2.78
C GLY A 109 7.38 11.68 -2.31
N ALA A 110 6.34 12.49 -2.44
CA ALA A 110 6.25 13.84 -1.89
C ALA A 110 5.43 13.78 -0.60
N MET A 111 6.11 13.57 0.53
CA MET A 111 5.49 13.28 1.81
C MET A 111 4.80 14.49 2.42
N ARG A 112 3.63 14.27 2.99
CA ARG A 112 2.83 15.31 3.68
C ARG A 112 3.55 15.86 4.92
N HIS A 113 4.01 14.97 5.79
CA HIS A 113 4.58 15.28 7.08
C HIS A 113 6.10 15.49 7.05
N ALA A 114 6.62 16.38 7.92
CA ALA A 114 8.04 16.74 7.94
C ALA A 114 8.93 15.54 8.36
N GLU A 115 8.53 14.78 9.37
CA GLU A 115 9.26 13.59 9.80
C GLU A 115 9.37 12.58 8.65
N ARG A 116 8.29 12.38 7.89
CA ARG A 116 8.29 11.46 6.75
C ARG A 116 9.09 11.98 5.55
N ARG A 117 9.27 13.30 5.40
CA ARG A 117 10.17 13.87 4.38
C ARG A 117 11.63 13.50 4.64
N LEU A 118 12.04 13.26 5.89
CA LEU A 118 13.38 12.78 6.19
C LEU A 118 13.61 11.38 5.59
N GLU A 119 12.58 10.53 5.56
CA GLU A 119 12.65 9.19 4.95
C GLU A 119 12.93 9.27 3.45
N SER A 120 12.31 10.23 2.73
CA SER A 120 12.51 10.41 1.29
C SER A 120 13.94 10.90 0.93
N HIS A 121 14.72 11.33 1.92
CA HIS A 121 16.10 11.80 1.75
C HIS A 121 17.16 10.83 2.33
N ARG A 122 16.80 9.58 2.62
CA ARG A 122 17.71 8.53 3.08
C ARG A 122 18.80 8.24 2.03
N ALA A 123 19.98 8.86 2.22
CA ALA A 123 21.09 8.75 1.28
C ALA A 123 21.54 7.29 1.09
N ASP A 124 21.60 6.50 2.16
CA ASP A 124 21.97 5.09 2.14
C ASP A 124 21.06 4.25 1.22
N ILE A 125 19.74 4.47 1.29
CA ILE A 125 18.76 3.79 0.42
C ILE A 125 18.90 4.26 -1.03
N LEU A 126 18.94 5.58 -1.24
CA LEU A 126 18.98 6.18 -2.58
C LEU A 126 20.30 5.82 -3.32
N GLU A 127 21.43 5.84 -2.63
CA GLU A 127 22.73 5.48 -3.20
C GLU A 127 22.81 3.99 -3.54
N ALA A 128 22.35 3.11 -2.65
CA ALA A 128 22.30 1.68 -2.90
C ALA A 128 21.46 1.36 -4.14
N LEU A 129 20.26 1.95 -4.28
CA LEU A 129 19.37 1.72 -5.41
C LEU A 129 19.91 2.33 -6.71
N ARG A 130 20.61 3.48 -6.63
CA ARG A 130 21.29 4.07 -7.78
C ARG A 130 22.48 3.20 -8.25
N ALA A 131 23.22 2.63 -7.31
CA ALA A 131 24.33 1.72 -7.64
C ALA A 131 23.85 0.44 -8.36
N GLU A 132 22.59 0.06 -8.19
CA GLU A 132 21.95 -1.02 -8.94
C GLU A 132 21.49 -0.63 -10.35
N GLY A 133 21.77 0.59 -10.77
CA GLY A 133 21.37 1.10 -12.10
C GLY A 133 19.94 1.63 -12.17
N ARG A 134 19.25 1.83 -11.04
CA ARG A 134 17.90 2.41 -11.06
C ARG A 134 17.95 3.93 -11.24
N ALA A 135 17.19 4.45 -12.18
CA ALA A 135 16.92 5.88 -12.26
C ALA A 135 16.08 6.31 -11.04
N ILE A 136 16.29 7.53 -10.55
CA ILE A 136 15.51 8.08 -9.42
C ILE A 136 14.68 9.25 -9.93
N GLU A 137 13.37 9.13 -9.82
CA GLU A 137 12.40 10.20 -10.06
C GLU A 137 11.81 10.66 -8.72
N ARG A 138 11.90 11.97 -8.44
CA ARG A 138 11.43 12.56 -7.18
C ARG A 138 10.19 13.39 -7.42
N LEU A 139 9.08 13.04 -6.77
CA LEU A 139 7.84 13.80 -6.87
C LEU A 139 7.86 15.07 -6.01
N ASP A 140 8.67 15.11 -4.97
CA ASP A 140 8.85 16.26 -4.07
C ASP A 140 9.67 17.41 -4.68
N ALA A 141 10.12 17.28 -5.93
CA ALA A 141 10.71 18.38 -6.68
C ALA A 141 9.71 19.51 -6.99
N ASP A 142 8.41 19.20 -7.04
CA ASP A 142 7.32 20.19 -7.16
C ASP A 142 6.64 20.37 -5.80
N PRO A 143 6.71 21.55 -5.18
CA PRO A 143 6.11 21.81 -3.86
C PRO A 143 4.57 21.75 -3.86
N ALA A 144 3.92 21.80 -5.01
CA ALA A 144 2.47 21.63 -5.12
C ALA A 144 2.02 20.18 -5.02
N VAL A 145 2.94 19.22 -5.15
CA VAL A 145 2.67 17.79 -5.14
C VAL A 145 2.67 17.27 -3.70
N VAL A 146 1.61 16.55 -3.34
CA VAL A 146 1.57 15.66 -2.16
C VAL A 146 1.19 14.28 -2.67
N SER A 147 2.06 13.30 -2.45
CA SER A 147 1.83 11.90 -2.82
C SER A 147 2.65 10.96 -1.95
N GLU A 148 1.98 10.19 -1.12
CA GLU A 148 2.56 9.08 -0.36
C GLU A 148 2.44 7.76 -1.13
N LEU A 149 2.61 7.83 -2.43
CA LEU A 149 2.73 6.71 -3.40
C LEU A 149 1.68 5.61 -3.20
N THR A 150 2.12 4.37 -2.91
CA THR A 150 1.24 3.20 -2.80
C THR A 150 0.53 3.09 -1.44
N GLY A 151 0.56 4.12 -0.62
CA GLY A 151 -0.36 4.35 0.49
C GLY A 151 -1.75 4.74 -0.05
N PRO A 152 -1.90 5.98 -0.53
CA PRO A 152 -3.17 6.45 -1.07
C PRO A 152 -3.47 5.95 -2.50
N VAL A 153 -2.53 5.27 -3.18
CA VAL A 153 -2.73 4.72 -4.52
C VAL A 153 -2.59 3.21 -4.53
N VAL A 154 -3.68 2.50 -4.78
CA VAL A 154 -3.67 1.06 -5.04
C VAL A 154 -3.53 0.82 -6.55
N ILE A 155 -2.58 -0.02 -6.95
CA ILE A 155 -2.25 -0.22 -8.36
C ILE A 155 -2.50 -1.68 -8.78
N ASP A 156 -3.34 -1.87 -9.79
CA ASP A 156 -3.33 -3.10 -10.58
C ASP A 156 -2.13 -3.08 -11.53
N ARG A 157 -1.05 -3.69 -11.09
CA ARG A 157 0.20 -3.72 -11.84
C ARG A 157 0.06 -4.44 -13.19
N ALA A 158 -0.73 -5.51 -13.21
CA ALA A 158 -0.92 -6.31 -14.42
C ALA A 158 -1.55 -5.49 -15.56
N ARG A 159 -2.50 -4.62 -15.23
CA ARG A 159 -3.25 -3.81 -16.21
C ARG A 159 -2.76 -2.37 -16.32
N GLY A 160 -1.95 -1.91 -15.36
CA GLY A 160 -1.53 -0.51 -15.28
C GLY A 160 -2.69 0.43 -14.89
N ILE A 161 -3.55 -0.01 -13.97
CA ILE A 161 -4.66 0.78 -13.46
C ILE A 161 -4.34 1.27 -12.05
N GLY A 162 -4.50 2.58 -11.79
CA GLY A 162 -4.36 3.19 -10.49
C GLY A 162 -5.68 3.63 -9.90
N TYR A 163 -5.91 3.31 -8.64
CA TYR A 163 -7.04 3.73 -7.81
C TYR A 163 -6.53 4.71 -6.77
N HIS A 164 -6.84 5.99 -6.95
CA HIS A 164 -6.28 7.12 -6.22
C HIS A 164 -7.30 7.69 -5.25
N GLY A 165 -7.20 7.34 -3.97
CA GLY A 165 -8.02 7.92 -2.91
C GLY A 165 -7.45 9.28 -2.47
N LEU A 166 -8.16 10.35 -2.77
CA LEU A 166 -7.78 11.72 -2.41
C LEU A 166 -7.98 11.95 -0.91
N THR A 167 -6.92 12.39 -0.25
CA THR A 167 -6.86 12.69 1.19
C THR A 167 -5.83 13.79 1.44
N GLU A 168 -5.52 14.11 2.70
CA GLU A 168 -4.38 14.97 3.05
C GLU A 168 -3.02 14.39 2.58
N ARG A 169 -2.95 13.06 2.33
CA ARG A 169 -1.73 12.34 1.89
C ARG A 169 -1.62 12.17 0.38
N LEU A 170 -2.65 12.59 -0.39
CA LEU A 170 -2.66 12.60 -1.85
C LEU A 170 -3.56 13.72 -2.38
N ASN A 171 -3.00 14.74 -2.97
CA ASN A 171 -3.77 15.76 -3.69
C ASN A 171 -3.86 15.43 -5.20
N VAL A 172 -4.66 16.20 -5.93
CA VAL A 172 -4.86 15.99 -7.38
C VAL A 172 -3.56 16.13 -8.17
N ALA A 173 -2.67 17.07 -7.80
CA ALA A 173 -1.36 17.22 -8.41
C ALA A 173 -0.49 15.97 -8.18
N GLY A 174 -0.51 15.43 -6.94
CA GLY A 174 0.17 14.20 -6.57
C GLY A 174 -0.37 12.98 -7.32
N ALA A 175 -1.70 12.87 -7.47
CA ALA A 175 -2.31 11.80 -8.24
C ALA A 175 -1.86 11.81 -9.72
N LYS A 176 -1.81 13.00 -10.35
CA LYS A 176 -1.32 13.18 -11.72
C LYS A 176 0.18 12.85 -11.85
N ALA A 177 0.99 13.31 -10.91
CA ALA A 177 2.42 13.01 -10.87
C ALA A 177 2.68 11.51 -10.70
N THR A 178 1.95 10.86 -9.78
CA THR A 178 2.05 9.40 -9.57
C THR A 178 1.59 8.62 -10.80
N HIS A 179 0.49 9.01 -11.44
CA HIS A 179 0.04 8.41 -12.72
C HIS A 179 1.16 8.43 -13.77
N ALA A 180 1.81 9.57 -13.95
CA ALA A 180 2.90 9.73 -14.94
C ALA A 180 4.15 8.93 -14.54
N ALA A 181 4.60 9.05 -13.28
CA ALA A 181 5.81 8.41 -12.79
C ALA A 181 5.74 6.88 -12.83
N PHE A 182 4.57 6.31 -12.55
CA PHE A 182 4.34 4.86 -12.63
C PHE A 182 3.95 4.37 -14.04
N GLY A 183 3.76 5.27 -15.01
CA GLY A 183 3.35 4.91 -16.37
C GLY A 183 1.97 4.25 -16.43
N LEU A 184 1.04 4.68 -15.58
CA LEU A 184 -0.29 4.09 -15.51
C LEU A 184 -1.09 4.37 -16.79
N ARG A 185 -1.88 3.39 -17.22
CA ARG A 185 -2.70 3.48 -18.44
C ARG A 185 -4.06 4.12 -18.17
N LEU A 186 -4.64 3.82 -17.00
CA LEU A 186 -5.90 4.35 -16.51
C LEU A 186 -5.76 4.67 -15.01
N SER A 187 -6.28 5.81 -14.58
CA SER A 187 -6.39 6.15 -13.17
C SER A 187 -7.78 6.65 -12.85
N LEU A 188 -8.34 6.15 -11.76
CA LEU A 188 -9.58 6.64 -11.18
C LEU A 188 -9.25 7.41 -9.91
N LEU A 189 -9.61 8.70 -9.86
CA LEU A 189 -9.51 9.55 -8.68
C LEU A 189 -10.86 9.58 -7.97
N PHE A 190 -10.85 9.42 -6.66
CA PHE A 190 -12.04 9.44 -5.82
C PHE A 190 -11.68 9.92 -4.41
N ARG A 191 -12.69 10.28 -3.61
CA ARG A 191 -12.51 10.71 -2.23
C ARG A 191 -12.72 9.54 -1.28
N LEU A 192 -11.85 9.45 -0.29
CA LEU A 192 -12.06 8.54 0.84
C LEU A 192 -12.97 9.18 1.90
N ALA A 193 -13.60 8.34 2.71
CA ALA A 193 -14.42 8.77 3.83
C ALA A 193 -13.58 9.53 4.87
N PRO A 194 -14.18 10.47 5.62
CA PRO A 194 -13.49 11.18 6.69
C PRO A 194 -12.81 10.22 7.68
N GLY A 195 -11.54 10.48 7.96
CA GLY A 195 -10.71 9.63 8.82
C GLY A 195 -9.88 8.59 8.08
N GLU A 196 -10.23 8.22 6.85
CA GLU A 196 -9.36 7.37 6.05
C GLU A 196 -8.20 8.19 5.46
N TYR A 197 -6.97 7.76 5.70
CA TYR A 197 -5.79 8.50 5.27
C TYR A 197 -5.10 7.89 4.05
N HIS A 198 -5.20 6.58 3.86
CA HIS A 198 -4.64 5.84 2.72
C HIS A 198 -5.62 4.83 2.14
N THR A 199 -5.69 4.73 0.82
CA THR A 199 -6.52 3.74 0.12
C THR A 199 -6.12 2.30 0.44
N ASN A 200 -4.83 2.02 0.62
CA ASN A 200 -4.33 0.67 0.90
C ASN A 200 -4.67 0.15 2.30
N VAL A 201 -5.29 0.95 3.16
CA VAL A 201 -5.85 0.48 4.43
C VAL A 201 -7.19 -0.20 4.22
N VAL A 202 -7.97 0.30 3.27
CA VAL A 202 -9.37 -0.10 3.03
C VAL A 202 -9.56 -0.90 1.74
N MET A 203 -8.49 -1.04 0.95
CA MET A 203 -8.55 -1.66 -0.38
C MET A 203 -7.23 -2.34 -0.76
N ALA A 204 -7.33 -3.53 -1.38
CA ALA A 204 -6.21 -4.19 -2.04
C ALA A 204 -6.62 -4.84 -3.37
N VAL A 205 -5.77 -4.72 -4.39
CA VAL A 205 -5.85 -5.53 -5.61
C VAL A 205 -4.87 -6.68 -5.50
N LEU A 206 -5.38 -7.90 -5.53
CA LEU A 206 -4.60 -9.11 -5.30
C LEU A 206 -4.25 -9.79 -6.62
N ALA A 207 -2.97 -9.74 -6.98
CA ALA A 207 -2.40 -10.35 -8.19
C ALA A 207 -3.21 -10.05 -9.48
N GLY A 208 -3.82 -8.86 -9.57
CA GLY A 208 -4.62 -8.40 -10.72
C GLY A 208 -5.91 -9.18 -10.98
N ARG A 209 -6.35 -10.09 -10.08
CA ARG A 209 -7.53 -10.94 -10.30
C ARG A 209 -8.58 -10.88 -9.21
N ALA A 210 -8.27 -10.39 -8.03
CA ALA A 210 -9.24 -10.22 -6.95
C ALA A 210 -9.13 -8.86 -6.31
N LEU A 211 -10.22 -8.41 -5.72
CA LEU A 211 -10.34 -7.14 -5.00
C LEU A 211 -10.77 -7.40 -3.55
N VAL A 212 -10.09 -6.79 -2.62
CA VAL A 212 -10.55 -6.61 -1.24
C VAL A 212 -10.94 -5.15 -1.08
N LEU A 213 -12.12 -4.84 -0.56
CA LEU A 213 -12.60 -3.47 -0.48
C LEU A 213 -13.64 -3.28 0.62
N HIS A 214 -13.48 -2.24 1.43
CA HIS A 214 -14.52 -1.71 2.30
C HIS A 214 -15.29 -0.61 1.56
N ARG A 215 -16.59 -0.88 1.30
CA ARG A 215 -17.43 -0.01 0.45
C ARG A 215 -17.57 1.40 1.00
N ASP A 216 -17.88 1.51 2.29
CA ASP A 216 -18.25 2.78 2.91
C ASP A 216 -17.04 3.70 3.18
N SER A 217 -15.82 3.20 2.96
CA SER A 217 -14.61 4.03 2.94
C SER A 217 -14.44 4.84 1.65
N ILE A 218 -15.33 4.68 0.65
CA ILE A 218 -15.34 5.48 -0.58
C ILE A 218 -16.62 6.33 -0.60
N VAL A 219 -16.45 7.66 -0.64
CA VAL A 219 -17.59 8.61 -0.58
C VAL A 219 -18.29 8.78 -1.91
N ASP A 220 -17.54 8.74 -3.00
CA ASP A 220 -18.08 9.05 -4.33
C ASP A 220 -19.01 7.92 -4.84
N GLU A 221 -20.22 8.30 -5.18
CA GLU A 221 -21.29 7.36 -5.52
C GLU A 221 -20.91 6.42 -6.68
N GLY A 222 -21.16 5.13 -6.48
CA GLY A 222 -20.95 4.09 -7.47
C GLY A 222 -19.50 3.76 -7.80
N VAL A 223 -18.51 4.45 -7.16
CA VAL A 223 -17.07 4.20 -7.41
C VAL A 223 -16.66 2.83 -6.91
N ALA A 224 -17.07 2.45 -5.69
CA ALA A 224 -16.76 1.13 -5.14
C ALA A 224 -17.27 0.00 -6.06
N ASP A 225 -18.49 0.14 -6.60
CA ASP A 225 -19.08 -0.82 -7.52
C ASP A 225 -18.34 -0.85 -8.87
N ALA A 226 -18.00 0.31 -9.41
CA ALA A 226 -17.26 0.40 -10.67
C ALA A 226 -15.87 -0.26 -10.58
N ILE A 227 -15.20 -0.14 -9.44
CA ILE A 227 -13.95 -0.85 -9.18
C ILE A 227 -14.20 -2.36 -9.07
N ALA A 228 -15.25 -2.77 -8.34
CA ALA A 228 -15.59 -4.18 -8.14
C ALA A 228 -15.92 -4.92 -9.44
N GLU A 229 -16.57 -4.25 -10.39
CA GLU A 229 -16.88 -4.79 -11.72
C GLU A 229 -15.63 -5.29 -12.48
N VAL A 230 -14.47 -4.66 -12.25
CA VAL A 230 -13.19 -5.06 -12.90
C VAL A 230 -12.73 -6.45 -12.44
N TYR A 231 -13.04 -6.82 -11.20
CA TYR A 231 -12.51 -8.04 -10.54
C TYR A 231 -13.58 -9.11 -10.31
N ALA A 232 -14.81 -8.87 -10.74
CA ALA A 232 -15.85 -9.89 -10.63
C ALA A 232 -15.43 -11.19 -11.33
N PRO A 233 -15.71 -12.38 -10.74
CA PRO A 233 -16.52 -12.59 -9.54
C PRO A 233 -15.72 -12.55 -8.20
N HIS A 234 -14.41 -12.27 -8.21
CA HIS A 234 -13.53 -12.36 -7.06
C HIS A 234 -13.45 -11.04 -6.29
N VAL A 235 -14.59 -10.63 -5.70
CA VAL A 235 -14.67 -9.43 -4.85
C VAL A 235 -14.93 -9.84 -3.41
N ILE A 236 -14.07 -9.37 -2.52
CA ILE A 236 -14.11 -9.59 -1.07
C ILE A 236 -14.54 -8.27 -0.43
N TRP A 237 -15.83 -8.14 -0.11
CA TRP A 237 -16.36 -7.00 0.60
C TRP A 237 -16.07 -7.12 2.08
N LEU A 238 -15.46 -6.09 2.66
CA LEU A 238 -15.16 -6.01 4.08
C LEU A 238 -16.32 -5.35 4.83
N ASP A 239 -16.55 -5.82 6.03
CA ASP A 239 -17.33 -5.11 7.05
C ASP A 239 -16.44 -4.18 7.90
N ASP A 240 -17.07 -3.43 8.83
CA ASP A 240 -16.38 -2.48 9.70
C ASP A 240 -15.36 -3.15 10.64
N GLU A 241 -15.62 -4.37 11.11
CA GLU A 241 -14.70 -5.11 11.99
C GLU A 241 -13.47 -5.57 11.22
N GLU A 242 -13.65 -6.14 10.04
CA GLU A 242 -12.57 -6.54 9.16
C GLU A 242 -11.72 -5.33 8.72
N LYS A 243 -12.37 -4.19 8.40
CA LYS A 243 -11.69 -2.94 8.08
C LYS A 243 -10.86 -2.43 9.26
N ALA A 244 -11.46 -2.35 10.45
CA ALA A 244 -10.79 -1.86 11.66
C ALA A 244 -9.58 -2.73 12.07
N ALA A 245 -9.60 -4.01 11.70
CA ALA A 245 -8.51 -4.95 11.91
C ALA A 245 -7.49 -5.01 10.74
N PHE A 246 -7.53 -4.05 9.82
CA PHE A 246 -6.61 -3.95 8.69
C PHE A 246 -6.70 -5.10 7.65
N VAL A 247 -7.82 -5.81 7.51
CA VAL A 247 -7.97 -6.83 6.46
C VAL A 247 -7.75 -6.24 5.06
N GLY A 248 -8.14 -4.99 4.83
CA GLY A 248 -7.87 -4.25 3.58
C GLY A 248 -6.38 -3.97 3.33
N ASN A 249 -5.56 -3.98 4.39
CA ASN A 249 -4.11 -3.74 4.29
C ASN A 249 -3.34 -5.05 4.06
N CYS A 250 -3.80 -5.83 3.11
CA CYS A 250 -3.18 -7.09 2.65
C CYS A 250 -2.50 -6.93 1.30
N ILE A 251 -1.68 -7.90 0.92
CA ILE A 251 -0.92 -7.88 -0.32
C ILE A 251 -0.74 -9.29 -0.89
N ALA A 252 -0.81 -9.43 -2.22
CA ALA A 252 -0.35 -10.63 -2.90
C ALA A 252 1.16 -10.51 -3.19
N LEU A 253 2.00 -11.23 -2.43
CA LEU A 253 3.44 -11.26 -2.66
C LEU A 253 3.84 -12.19 -3.81
N THR A 254 3.07 -13.25 -4.01
CA THR A 254 3.19 -14.13 -5.17
C THR A 254 1.83 -14.28 -5.86
N PRO A 255 1.75 -14.83 -7.06
CA PRO A 255 0.47 -15.02 -7.74
C PRO A 255 -0.58 -15.80 -6.93
N ASP A 256 -0.16 -16.64 -5.99
CA ASP A 256 -1.00 -17.57 -5.24
C ASP A 256 -1.00 -17.35 -3.71
N GLN A 257 -0.28 -16.35 -3.21
CA GLN A 257 -0.17 -16.08 -1.77
C GLN A 257 -0.65 -14.67 -1.44
N VAL A 258 -1.59 -14.57 -0.50
CA VAL A 258 -1.98 -13.31 0.14
C VAL A 258 -1.42 -13.25 1.54
N TRP A 259 -0.86 -12.11 1.88
CA TRP A 259 -0.23 -11.82 3.16
C TRP A 259 -0.98 -10.73 3.90
N MET A 260 -1.24 -10.93 5.17
CA MET A 260 -1.83 -9.95 6.09
C MET A 260 -1.29 -10.15 7.51
N SER A 261 -1.59 -9.22 8.41
CA SER A 261 -1.24 -9.38 9.81
C SER A 261 -2.06 -10.51 10.47
N ALA A 262 -1.56 -11.04 11.56
CA ALA A 262 -2.34 -12.01 12.36
C ALA A 262 -3.58 -11.35 13.00
N THR A 263 -3.55 -10.04 13.27
CA THR A 263 -4.73 -9.28 13.69
C THR A 263 -5.82 -9.30 12.62
N ALA A 264 -5.47 -9.00 11.39
CA ALA A 264 -6.38 -9.05 10.25
C ALA A 264 -6.92 -10.47 10.01
N GLU A 265 -6.07 -11.48 10.12
CA GLU A 265 -6.46 -12.89 9.94
C GLU A 265 -7.47 -13.34 10.99
N ARG A 266 -7.32 -12.92 12.24
CA ARG A 266 -8.27 -13.24 13.32
C ARG A 266 -9.65 -12.61 13.10
N ALA A 267 -9.71 -11.41 12.53
CA ALA A 267 -10.95 -10.71 12.21
C ALA A 267 -11.60 -11.18 10.90
N LEU A 268 -10.82 -11.82 10.02
CA LEU A 268 -11.30 -12.24 8.71
C LEU A 268 -12.44 -13.26 8.84
N SER A 269 -13.63 -12.89 8.35
CA SER A 269 -14.82 -13.73 8.40
C SER A 269 -14.61 -15.06 7.64
N HIS A 270 -15.33 -16.10 8.05
CA HIS A 270 -15.27 -17.39 7.36
C HIS A 270 -15.63 -17.26 5.87
N GLY A 271 -16.62 -16.43 5.55
CA GLY A 271 -17.04 -16.17 4.16
C GLY A 271 -15.94 -15.52 3.34
N ASN A 272 -15.27 -14.49 3.86
CA ASN A 272 -14.19 -13.80 3.16
C ASN A 272 -12.93 -14.66 3.05
N ARG A 273 -12.63 -15.46 4.06
CA ARG A 273 -11.57 -16.48 3.98
C ARG A 273 -11.84 -17.49 2.86
N GLN A 274 -13.07 -17.93 2.70
CA GLN A 274 -13.44 -18.84 1.61
C GLN A 274 -13.32 -18.17 0.24
N ARG A 275 -13.77 -16.90 0.11
CA ARG A 275 -13.61 -16.13 -1.15
C ARG A 275 -12.16 -15.97 -1.58
N LEU A 276 -11.23 -15.75 -0.63
CA LEU A 276 -9.79 -15.72 -0.93
C LEU A 276 -9.30 -17.06 -1.48
N ARG A 277 -9.74 -18.18 -0.89
CA ARG A 277 -9.40 -19.53 -1.39
C ARG A 277 -9.99 -19.78 -2.79
N ASP A 278 -11.24 -19.39 -3.01
CA ASP A 278 -11.92 -19.55 -4.30
C ASP A 278 -11.25 -18.69 -5.40
N ALA A 279 -10.67 -17.56 -5.03
CA ALA A 279 -9.82 -16.76 -5.91
C ALA A 279 -8.39 -17.34 -6.09
N GLY A 280 -8.10 -18.50 -5.50
CA GLY A 280 -6.85 -19.24 -5.69
C GLY A 280 -5.69 -18.74 -4.82
N PHE A 281 -5.98 -18.18 -3.62
CA PHE A 281 -4.95 -17.70 -2.71
C PHE A 281 -4.79 -18.58 -1.47
N ALA A 282 -3.55 -18.92 -1.15
CA ALA A 282 -3.14 -19.35 0.18
C ALA A 282 -2.89 -18.12 1.05
N LEU A 283 -3.37 -18.16 2.30
CA LEU A 283 -3.22 -17.07 3.25
C LEU A 283 -1.97 -17.29 4.11
N HIS A 284 -1.13 -16.27 4.19
CA HIS A 284 0.03 -16.19 5.06
C HIS A 284 -0.10 -15.02 6.03
N THR A 285 0.29 -15.24 7.28
CA THR A 285 0.13 -14.24 8.33
C THR A 285 1.40 -14.08 9.16
N VAL A 286 1.58 -12.87 9.69
CA VAL A 286 2.66 -12.53 10.61
C VAL A 286 2.12 -11.68 11.73
N GLU A 287 2.57 -11.92 12.97
CA GLU A 287 2.24 -11.08 14.11
C GLU A 287 3.01 -9.76 14.03
N ILE A 288 2.28 -8.65 13.90
CA ILE A 288 2.83 -7.28 13.84
C ILE A 288 1.98 -6.27 14.62
N ASP A 289 1.25 -6.73 15.64
CA ASP A 289 0.32 -5.91 16.41
C ASP A 289 0.99 -4.74 17.13
N GLU A 290 2.30 -4.83 17.37
CA GLU A 290 3.07 -3.71 17.91
C GLU A 290 3.29 -2.63 16.84
N ILE A 291 3.67 -3.02 15.62
CA ILE A 291 3.85 -2.11 14.48
C ILE A 291 2.49 -1.47 14.11
N GLU A 292 1.39 -2.20 14.20
CA GLU A 292 0.04 -1.70 13.90
C GLU A 292 -0.40 -0.53 14.79
N LYS A 293 0.22 -0.33 15.95
CA LYS A 293 -0.04 0.85 16.80
C LYS A 293 0.30 2.17 16.10
N ALA A 294 1.24 2.15 15.15
CA ALA A 294 1.57 3.31 14.31
C ALA A 294 0.58 3.52 13.15
N GLY A 295 -0.57 2.82 13.18
CA GLY A 295 -1.70 3.06 12.30
C GLY A 295 -1.55 2.55 10.87
N GLY A 296 -0.53 1.75 10.57
CA GLY A 296 -0.36 0.98 9.35
C GLY A 296 -0.26 -0.51 9.67
N SER A 297 -0.37 -1.40 8.67
CA SER A 297 -0.25 -2.84 8.85
C SER A 297 0.66 -3.46 7.79
N LEU A 298 0.55 -4.75 7.53
CA LEU A 298 1.52 -5.55 6.78
C LEU A 298 1.83 -4.98 5.38
N ARG A 299 0.81 -4.54 4.62
CA ARG A 299 1.03 -3.95 3.29
C ARG A 299 1.89 -2.70 3.36
N CYS A 300 1.73 -1.90 4.41
CA CYS A 300 2.50 -0.67 4.60
C CYS A 300 3.98 -0.95 4.86
N CYS A 301 4.32 -2.07 5.49
CA CYS A 301 5.71 -2.46 5.74
C CYS A 301 6.48 -2.86 4.46
N ILE A 302 5.82 -3.01 3.31
CA ILE A 302 6.40 -3.65 2.13
C ILE A 302 6.46 -2.69 0.96
N ALA A 303 7.66 -2.26 0.55
CA ALA A 303 7.88 -1.64 -0.74
C ALA A 303 8.23 -2.72 -1.78
N GLU A 304 7.39 -2.81 -2.82
CA GLU A 304 7.47 -3.85 -3.86
C GLU A 304 8.51 -3.48 -4.91
N LEU A 305 9.49 -4.36 -5.19
CA LEU A 305 10.50 -4.20 -6.23
C LEU A 305 10.03 -4.84 -7.55
N TYR A 306 10.10 -4.05 -8.65
CA TYR A 306 9.76 -4.48 -10.01
C TYR A 306 10.94 -4.35 -10.97
#